data_a8ea5152a820678e645d6e1608d24ebc
#
_entry.id   a8ea5152a820678e645d6e1608d24ebc
#
_cell.length_a   1.000
_cell.length_b   1.000
_cell.length_c   1.000
_cell.angle_alpha   90.00
_cell.angle_beta   90.00
_cell.angle_gamma   90.00
#
_symmetry.space_group_name_H-M   'P 1'
#
loop_
_entity.id
_entity.type
_entity.pdbx_description
1 polymer ?
#
loop_
_entity_poly.entity_id
_entity_poly.type
_entity_poly.pdbx_seq_one_letter_code
_entity_poly.pdbx_strand_id
1 'polypeptide(L)'
;MKIYTKTGDKGMTSLIGGTRVPKNSARLEAYGSVDELNTYIGMIRSFPLEEQELSELVTIQTILFDVGGNLATDTSVEGLKIRLGVTEEDISVLEKAMDRMDAQLPPLKSFVLPGGDQAVSFCHIARTVCRRVERRILDMNREFAAFRLFVRIVA
;
A
#
# COMPACT_ATOMS: atom_id res chain seq x y z
N MET A 1 5.05 8.69 -27.27
CA MET A 1 4.54 9.42 -26.10
C MET A 1 5.74 9.92 -25.30
N LYS A 2 5.79 11.19 -24.88
CA LYS A 2 6.90 11.68 -24.04
C LYS A 2 6.61 11.34 -22.58
N ILE A 3 7.61 10.85 -21.86
CA ILE A 3 7.50 10.47 -20.44
C ILE A 3 7.41 11.72 -19.55
N TYR A 4 7.99 12.84 -19.96
CA TYR A 4 8.00 14.08 -19.20
C TYR A 4 6.93 15.06 -19.72
N THR A 5 6.23 15.74 -18.82
CA THR A 5 5.19 16.74 -19.15
C THR A 5 5.61 18.17 -18.80
N LYS A 6 6.62 18.35 -17.93
CA LYS A 6 7.11 19.65 -17.39
C LYS A 6 6.04 20.44 -16.62
N THR A 7 4.82 19.91 -16.45
CA THR A 7 3.73 20.61 -15.76
C THR A 7 3.88 20.65 -14.24
N GLY A 8 4.82 19.84 -13.72
CA GLY A 8 5.10 19.71 -12.28
C GLY A 8 6.33 20.46 -11.78
N ASP A 9 7.05 21.20 -12.66
CA ASP A 9 8.35 21.81 -12.31
C ASP A 9 8.25 22.94 -11.25
N LYS A 10 7.05 23.48 -11.07
CA LYS A 10 6.76 24.51 -10.05
C LYS A 10 6.26 23.92 -8.71
N GLY A 11 6.49 22.63 -8.43
CA GLY A 11 6.12 21.99 -7.18
C GLY A 11 4.64 21.63 -7.07
N MET A 12 3.88 21.70 -8.17
CA MET A 12 2.46 21.33 -8.23
C MET A 12 2.28 20.05 -9.05
N THR A 13 1.24 19.27 -8.69
CA THR A 13 0.80 18.09 -9.46
C THR A 13 -0.72 18.07 -9.56
N SER A 14 -1.27 17.13 -10.32
CA SER A 14 -2.72 16.94 -10.42
C SER A 14 -3.13 15.63 -9.79
N LEU A 15 -4.24 15.64 -9.06
CA LEU A 15 -4.98 14.44 -8.67
C LEU A 15 -5.71 13.84 -9.88
N ILE A 16 -6.21 12.62 -9.74
CA ILE A 16 -7.20 12.05 -10.65
C ILE A 16 -8.47 12.90 -10.52
N GLY A 17 -8.89 13.53 -11.62
CA GLY A 17 -9.93 14.56 -11.63
C GLY A 17 -9.42 15.94 -12.04
N GLY A 18 -8.09 16.11 -12.09
CA GLY A 18 -7.44 17.33 -12.60
C GLY A 18 -7.13 18.40 -11.56
N THR A 19 -7.61 18.28 -10.34
CA THR A 19 -7.35 19.24 -9.26
C THR A 19 -5.86 19.37 -9.00
N ARG A 20 -5.37 20.59 -8.97
CA ARG A 20 -3.96 20.91 -8.74
C ARG A 20 -3.66 21.04 -7.26
N VAL A 21 -2.69 20.27 -6.78
CA VAL A 21 -2.24 20.25 -5.39
C VAL A 21 -0.72 20.36 -5.30
N PRO A 22 -0.18 20.86 -4.17
CA PRO A 22 1.26 20.85 -3.93
C PRO A 22 1.81 19.42 -3.85
N LYS A 23 2.99 19.18 -4.41
CA LYS A 23 3.65 17.87 -4.38
C LYS A 23 3.98 17.36 -2.96
N ASN A 24 4.03 18.25 -1.98
CA ASN A 24 4.27 17.94 -0.57
C ASN A 24 2.97 17.87 0.25
N SER A 25 1.82 17.71 -0.37
CA SER A 25 0.55 17.54 0.35
C SER A 25 0.50 16.16 1.04
N ALA A 26 -0.19 16.07 2.19
CA ALA A 26 -0.38 14.82 2.92
C ALA A 26 -0.99 13.70 2.05
N ARG A 27 -1.85 14.06 1.10
CA ARG A 27 -2.46 13.13 0.15
C ARG A 27 -1.42 12.48 -0.78
N LEU A 28 -0.48 13.27 -1.32
CA LEU A 28 0.60 12.76 -2.15
C LEU A 28 1.54 11.87 -1.34
N GLU A 29 1.85 12.28 -0.14
CA GLU A 29 2.68 11.51 0.78
C GLU A 29 2.04 10.16 1.11
N ALA A 30 0.72 10.11 1.29
CA ALA A 30 0.00 8.87 1.55
C ALA A 30 0.07 7.91 0.35
N TYR A 31 -0.42 8.31 -0.84
CA TYR A 31 -0.42 7.39 -1.98
C TYR A 31 0.97 7.10 -2.53
N GLY A 32 1.92 8.04 -2.42
CA GLY A 32 3.31 7.79 -2.75
C GLY A 32 3.96 6.75 -1.83
N SER A 33 3.61 6.75 -0.55
CA SER A 33 4.06 5.71 0.39
C SER A 33 3.40 4.35 0.12
N VAL A 34 2.15 4.31 -0.38
CA VAL A 34 1.51 3.07 -0.85
C VAL A 34 2.25 2.51 -2.07
N ASP A 35 2.64 3.37 -3.02
CA ASP A 35 3.41 2.96 -4.19
C ASP A 35 4.79 2.42 -3.81
N GLU A 36 5.47 3.07 -2.84
CA GLU A 36 6.72 2.56 -2.26
C GLU A 36 6.55 1.16 -1.67
N LEU A 37 5.51 0.94 -0.86
CA LEU A 37 5.20 -0.38 -0.31
C LEU A 37 4.99 -1.41 -1.43
N ASN A 38 4.23 -1.05 -2.45
CA ASN A 38 3.93 -1.93 -3.58
C ASN A 38 5.21 -2.34 -4.34
N THR A 39 6.19 -1.45 -4.46
CA THR A 39 7.50 -1.77 -5.04
C THR A 39 8.31 -2.75 -4.17
N TYR A 40 8.26 -2.65 -2.84
CA TYR A 40 8.90 -3.63 -1.95
C TYR A 40 8.24 -5.01 -2.04
N ILE A 41 6.92 -5.09 -2.16
CA ILE A 41 6.22 -6.36 -2.42
C ILE A 41 6.68 -6.95 -3.77
N GLY A 42 6.84 -6.12 -4.80
CA GLY A 42 7.41 -6.54 -6.09
C GLY A 42 8.83 -7.07 -5.97
N MET A 43 9.67 -6.49 -5.10
CA MET A 43 11.02 -6.99 -4.83
C MET A 43 10.97 -8.37 -4.15
N ILE A 44 10.10 -8.56 -3.16
CA ILE A 44 9.93 -9.86 -2.47
C ILE A 44 9.52 -10.94 -3.48
N ARG A 45 8.64 -10.63 -4.42
CA ARG A 45 8.22 -11.55 -5.48
C ARG A 45 9.34 -11.97 -6.45
N SER A 46 10.46 -11.28 -6.46
CA SER A 46 11.61 -11.65 -7.32
C SER A 46 12.47 -12.78 -6.73
N PHE A 47 12.22 -13.18 -5.50
CA PHE A 47 12.88 -14.32 -4.87
C PHE A 47 12.15 -15.64 -5.21
N PRO A 48 12.84 -16.79 -5.10
CA PRO A 48 12.20 -18.09 -5.27
C PRO A 48 11.23 -18.34 -4.11
N LEU A 49 9.93 -18.27 -4.41
CA LEU A 49 8.82 -18.50 -3.48
C LEU A 49 7.92 -19.59 -4.05
N GLU A 50 7.11 -20.20 -3.20
CA GLU A 50 6.08 -21.15 -3.62
C GLU A 50 4.97 -20.44 -4.43
N GLU A 51 4.29 -21.17 -5.31
CA GLU A 51 3.26 -20.61 -6.22
C GLU A 51 2.12 -19.91 -5.45
N GLN A 52 1.75 -20.46 -4.30
CA GLN A 52 0.72 -19.89 -3.44
C GLN A 52 1.15 -18.51 -2.89
N GLU A 53 2.37 -18.39 -2.38
CA GLU A 53 2.91 -17.13 -1.84
C GLU A 53 3.03 -16.08 -2.95
N LEU A 54 3.49 -16.47 -4.14
CA LEU A 54 3.53 -15.59 -5.30
C LEU A 54 2.14 -15.05 -5.67
N SER A 55 1.12 -15.92 -5.68
CA SER A 55 -0.26 -15.53 -5.95
C SER A 55 -0.82 -14.56 -4.91
N GLU A 56 -0.55 -14.81 -3.63
CA GLU A 56 -0.96 -13.94 -2.52
C GLU A 56 -0.31 -12.57 -2.63
N LEU A 57 0.98 -12.49 -2.93
CA LEU A 57 1.70 -11.23 -3.12
C LEU A 57 1.18 -10.45 -4.34
N VAL A 58 0.79 -11.12 -5.43
CA VAL A 58 0.13 -10.47 -6.59
C VAL A 58 -1.19 -9.85 -6.17
N THR A 59 -1.99 -10.57 -5.39
CA THR A 59 -3.26 -10.08 -4.86
C THR A 59 -3.05 -8.85 -4.00
N ILE A 60 -2.08 -8.88 -3.07
CA ILE A 60 -1.70 -7.73 -2.24
C ILE A 60 -1.31 -6.53 -3.11
N GLN A 61 -0.48 -6.72 -4.14
CA GLN A 61 -0.07 -5.63 -5.02
C GLN A 61 -1.24 -5.02 -5.79
N THR A 62 -2.20 -5.83 -6.21
CA THR A 62 -3.41 -5.36 -6.89
C THR A 62 -4.26 -4.51 -5.95
N ILE A 63 -4.46 -4.95 -4.71
CA ILE A 63 -5.19 -4.21 -3.68
C ILE A 63 -4.48 -2.88 -3.37
N LEU A 64 -3.15 -2.90 -3.19
CA LEU A 64 -2.36 -1.68 -2.95
C LEU A 64 -2.45 -0.69 -4.11
N PHE A 65 -2.50 -1.18 -5.36
CA PHE A 65 -2.69 -0.33 -6.52
C PHE A 65 -4.05 0.36 -6.51
N ASP A 66 -5.12 -0.37 -6.15
CA ASP A 66 -6.47 0.19 -6.00
C ASP A 66 -6.53 1.21 -4.85
N VAL A 67 -5.89 0.91 -3.70
CA VAL A 67 -5.76 1.84 -2.57
C VAL A 67 -5.08 3.13 -3.02
N GLY A 68 -3.93 3.04 -3.70
CA GLY A 68 -3.20 4.20 -4.21
C GLY A 68 -4.03 5.04 -5.20
N GLY A 69 -4.74 4.38 -6.12
CA GLY A 69 -5.64 5.03 -7.07
C GLY A 69 -6.80 5.78 -6.38
N ASN A 70 -7.40 5.16 -5.37
CA ASN A 70 -8.47 5.79 -4.58
C ASN A 70 -7.97 7.00 -3.79
N LEU A 71 -6.79 6.89 -3.15
CA LEU A 71 -6.16 8.00 -2.45
C LEU A 71 -5.81 9.16 -3.38
N ALA A 72 -5.42 8.87 -4.64
CA ALA A 72 -5.10 9.87 -5.64
C ALA A 72 -6.35 10.50 -6.30
N THR A 73 -7.55 9.96 -6.09
CA THR A 73 -8.79 10.44 -6.72
C THR A 73 -9.39 11.60 -5.93
N ASP A 74 -9.67 12.72 -6.61
CA ASP A 74 -10.40 13.84 -6.01
C ASP A 74 -11.89 13.54 -5.97
N THR A 75 -12.40 13.29 -4.77
CA THR A 75 -13.81 12.97 -4.53
C THR A 75 -14.75 14.17 -4.61
N SER A 76 -14.21 15.38 -4.69
CA SER A 76 -15.02 16.61 -4.86
C SER A 76 -15.45 16.83 -6.30
N VAL A 77 -14.84 16.13 -7.26
CA VAL A 77 -15.17 16.22 -8.68
C VAL A 77 -16.35 15.33 -9.00
N GLU A 78 -17.44 15.91 -9.46
CA GLU A 78 -18.68 15.21 -9.82
C GLU A 78 -18.44 14.16 -10.93
N GLY A 79 -18.99 12.97 -10.76
CA GLY A 79 -18.86 11.87 -11.72
C GLY A 79 -17.60 11.00 -11.57
N LEU A 80 -16.63 11.38 -10.72
CA LEU A 80 -15.51 10.51 -10.36
C LEU A 80 -15.95 9.52 -9.29
N LYS A 81 -15.91 8.23 -9.64
CA LYS A 81 -16.19 7.15 -8.68
C LYS A 81 -14.89 6.62 -8.11
N ILE A 82 -14.81 6.58 -6.77
CA ILE A 82 -13.83 5.75 -6.08
C ILE A 82 -14.16 4.29 -6.42
N ARG A 83 -13.20 3.55 -6.96
CA ARG A 83 -13.28 2.09 -6.98
C ARG A 83 -12.96 1.62 -5.57
N LEU A 84 -14.00 1.24 -4.82
CA LEU A 84 -13.80 0.53 -3.57
C LEU A 84 -13.22 -0.84 -3.91
N GLY A 85 -11.89 -0.90 -4.13
CA GLY A 85 -11.18 -2.13 -4.43
C GLY A 85 -10.94 -3.00 -3.21
N VAL A 86 -11.12 -2.46 -1.99
CA VAL A 86 -10.87 -3.17 -0.72
C VAL A 86 -12.18 -3.56 -0.07
N THR A 87 -12.31 -4.83 0.26
CA THR A 87 -13.48 -5.44 0.90
C THR A 87 -13.11 -6.10 2.23
N GLU A 88 -14.10 -6.44 3.05
CA GLU A 88 -13.87 -7.26 4.25
C GLU A 88 -13.34 -8.66 3.89
N GLU A 89 -13.68 -9.18 2.71
CA GLU A 89 -13.15 -10.47 2.23
C GLU A 89 -11.64 -10.39 1.98
N ASP A 90 -11.13 -9.29 1.43
CA ASP A 90 -9.68 -9.11 1.22
C ASP A 90 -8.92 -9.13 2.55
N ILE A 91 -9.48 -8.53 3.61
CA ILE A 91 -8.91 -8.59 4.96
C ILE A 91 -8.92 -10.03 5.47
N SER A 92 -10.07 -10.72 5.35
CA SER A 92 -10.21 -12.11 5.80
C SER A 92 -9.23 -13.06 5.09
N VAL A 93 -8.96 -12.82 3.80
CA VAL A 93 -7.97 -13.60 3.04
C VAL A 93 -6.56 -13.41 3.61
N LEU A 94 -6.17 -12.18 3.95
CA LEU A 94 -4.86 -11.89 4.55
C LEU A 94 -4.75 -12.51 5.96
N GLU A 95 -5.79 -12.38 6.79
CA GLU A 95 -5.83 -12.97 8.13
C GLU A 95 -5.67 -14.49 8.07
N LYS A 96 -6.40 -15.17 7.18
CA LYS A 96 -6.28 -16.62 6.97
C LYS A 96 -4.89 -17.05 6.46
N ALA A 97 -4.26 -16.23 5.61
CA ALA A 97 -2.90 -16.49 5.14
C ALA A 97 -1.89 -16.39 6.30
N MET A 98 -2.03 -15.39 7.18
CA MET A 98 -1.20 -15.23 8.37
C MET A 98 -1.40 -16.40 9.34
N ASP A 99 -2.64 -16.79 9.62
CA ASP A 99 -2.96 -17.94 10.50
C ASP A 99 -2.35 -19.23 9.96
N ARG A 100 -2.42 -19.46 8.66
CA ARG A 100 -1.81 -20.63 8.01
C ARG A 100 -0.29 -20.64 8.17
N MET A 101 0.37 -19.51 8.00
CA MET A 101 1.83 -19.41 8.17
C MET A 101 2.22 -19.58 9.64
N ASP A 102 1.50 -18.94 10.56
CA ASP A 102 1.77 -19.02 12.00
C ASP A 102 1.65 -20.46 12.55
N ALA A 103 0.67 -21.22 12.04
CA ALA A 103 0.47 -22.62 12.44
C ALA A 103 1.66 -23.54 12.08
N GLN A 104 2.53 -23.13 11.16
CA GLN A 104 3.72 -23.87 10.74
C GLN A 104 5.00 -23.42 11.45
N LEU A 105 4.94 -22.34 12.21
CA LEU A 105 6.09 -21.72 12.84
C LEU A 105 6.16 -22.05 14.34
N PRO A 106 7.36 -22.16 14.91
CA PRO A 106 7.50 -22.28 16.35
C PRO A 106 7.09 -20.96 17.02
N PRO A 107 6.47 -21.00 18.22
CA PRO A 107 6.05 -19.80 18.92
C PRO A 107 7.23 -18.87 19.22
N LEU A 108 7.07 -17.58 18.92
CA LEU A 108 8.08 -16.57 19.24
C LEU A 108 8.22 -16.38 20.75
N LYS A 109 9.45 -16.48 21.26
CA LYS A 109 9.77 -16.29 22.69
C LYS A 109 10.44 -14.94 22.98
N SER A 110 10.83 -14.19 21.95
CA SER A 110 11.50 -12.90 22.05
C SER A 110 11.30 -12.10 20.77
N PHE A 111 11.63 -10.80 20.81
CA PHE A 111 11.67 -9.98 19.61
C PHE A 111 12.74 -10.47 18.65
N VAL A 112 12.40 -10.52 17.36
CA VAL A 112 13.32 -10.86 16.27
C VAL A 112 14.06 -9.61 15.82
N LEU A 113 15.39 -9.67 15.75
CA LEU A 113 16.18 -8.62 15.11
C LEU A 113 15.92 -8.64 13.60
N PRO A 114 15.61 -7.49 12.98
CA PRO A 114 15.46 -7.41 11.53
C PRO A 114 16.76 -7.79 10.82
N GLY A 115 16.71 -8.81 9.97
CA GLY A 115 17.87 -9.33 9.24
C GLY A 115 17.65 -10.77 8.85
N GLY A 116 18.66 -11.41 8.32
CA GLY A 116 18.65 -12.75 7.77
C GLY A 116 19.15 -12.76 6.33
N ASP A 117 18.56 -13.58 5.49
CA ASP A 117 18.82 -13.51 4.05
C ASP A 117 18.18 -12.26 3.40
N GLN A 118 18.38 -12.11 2.09
CA GLN A 118 17.87 -10.94 1.37
C GLN A 118 16.35 -10.89 1.36
N ALA A 119 15.65 -12.02 1.16
CA ALA A 119 14.19 -12.06 1.11
C ALA A 119 13.60 -11.64 2.47
N VAL A 120 14.10 -12.20 3.57
CA VAL A 120 13.71 -11.85 4.94
C VAL A 120 13.98 -10.37 5.22
N SER A 121 15.13 -9.85 4.80
CA SER A 121 15.46 -8.43 4.98
C SER A 121 14.49 -7.51 4.24
N PHE A 122 14.08 -7.85 3.01
CA PHE A 122 13.07 -7.09 2.27
C PHE A 122 11.67 -7.20 2.90
N CYS A 123 11.31 -8.35 3.47
CA CYS A 123 10.08 -8.50 4.25
C CYS A 123 10.06 -7.55 5.47
N HIS A 124 11.18 -7.43 6.18
CA HIS A 124 11.29 -6.49 7.29
C HIS A 124 11.17 -5.02 6.84
N ILE A 125 11.76 -4.66 5.68
CA ILE A 125 11.60 -3.32 5.11
C ILE A 125 10.14 -3.08 4.74
N ALA A 126 9.50 -3.99 3.99
CA ALA A 126 8.10 -3.89 3.61
C ALA A 126 7.18 -3.72 4.83
N ARG A 127 7.41 -4.51 5.89
CA ARG A 127 6.69 -4.38 7.17
C ARG A 127 6.80 -2.97 7.78
N THR A 128 7.99 -2.39 7.82
CA THR A 128 8.18 -1.05 8.41
C THR A 128 7.61 0.05 7.52
N VAL A 129 7.71 -0.11 6.20
CA VAL A 129 7.08 0.79 5.22
C VAL A 129 5.55 0.70 5.32
N CYS A 130 4.97 -0.50 5.44
CA CYS A 130 3.54 -0.72 5.65
C CYS A 130 3.02 0.05 6.86
N ARG A 131 3.70 -0.02 8.00
CA ARG A 131 3.37 0.76 9.20
C ARG A 131 3.51 2.28 9.00
N ARG A 132 4.39 2.72 8.12
CA ARG A 132 4.48 4.14 7.73
C ARG A 132 3.30 4.54 6.87
N VAL A 133 2.91 3.71 5.89
CA VAL A 133 1.73 3.90 5.03
C VAL A 133 0.47 4.06 5.88
N GLU A 134 0.24 3.16 6.84
CA GLU A 134 -0.86 3.25 7.80
C GLU A 134 -0.95 4.65 8.42
N ARG A 135 0.16 5.12 9.02
CA ARG A 135 0.18 6.45 9.66
C ARG A 135 -0.07 7.59 8.68
N ARG A 136 0.46 7.52 7.44
CA ARG A 136 0.23 8.54 6.40
C ARG A 136 -1.22 8.59 5.94
N ILE A 137 -1.87 7.43 5.82
CA ILE A 137 -3.31 7.36 5.51
C ILE A 137 -4.13 7.93 6.66
N LEU A 138 -3.77 7.63 7.92
CA LEU A 138 -4.44 8.19 9.10
C LEU A 138 -4.28 9.71 9.19
N ASP A 139 -3.09 10.25 8.91
CA ASP A 139 -2.85 11.69 8.87
C ASP A 139 -3.76 12.40 7.85
N MET A 140 -3.96 11.76 6.69
CA MET A 140 -4.87 12.25 5.66
C MET A 140 -6.35 12.06 6.06
N ASN A 141 -6.67 10.99 6.79
CA ASN A 141 -8.05 10.54 7.08
C ASN A 141 -8.76 11.41 8.14
N ARG A 142 -8.11 12.36 8.79
CA ARG A 142 -8.80 13.37 9.62
C ARG A 142 -9.86 14.13 8.81
N GLU A 143 -9.77 14.08 7.47
CA GLU A 143 -10.69 14.72 6.54
C GLU A 143 -11.66 13.73 5.84
N PHE A 144 -11.42 12.40 5.86
CA PHE A 144 -12.15 11.43 5.02
C PHE A 144 -12.46 10.10 5.74
N ALA A 145 -13.66 9.97 6.30
CA ALA A 145 -14.12 8.76 6.98
C ALA A 145 -14.16 7.48 6.09
N ALA A 146 -14.14 7.64 4.75
CA ALA A 146 -14.22 6.53 3.79
C ALA A 146 -12.99 5.61 3.74
N PHE A 147 -11.86 6.01 4.35
CA PHE A 147 -10.60 5.25 4.24
C PHE A 147 -10.32 4.28 5.39
N ARG A 148 -11.27 4.08 6.31
CA ARG A 148 -11.08 3.17 7.46
C ARG A 148 -10.72 1.73 7.03
N LEU A 149 -11.30 1.26 5.93
CA LEU A 149 -11.02 -0.08 5.41
C LEU A 149 -9.60 -0.21 4.87
N PHE A 150 -9.06 0.86 4.24
CA PHE A 150 -7.69 0.87 3.76
C PHE A 150 -6.66 0.82 4.90
N VAL A 151 -6.96 1.47 6.03
CA VAL A 151 -6.12 1.38 7.23
C VAL A 151 -6.05 -0.07 7.72
N ARG A 152 -7.17 -0.82 7.72
CA ARG A 152 -7.19 -2.22 8.16
C ARG A 152 -6.39 -3.17 7.25
N ILE A 153 -6.30 -2.88 5.96
CA ILE A 153 -5.48 -3.67 5.02
C ILE A 153 -3.98 -3.53 5.28
N VAL A 154 -3.55 -2.34 5.72
CA VAL A 154 -2.12 -2.05 5.95
C VAL A 154 -1.71 -2.16 7.42
N ALA A 155 -2.67 -2.35 8.33
CA ALA A 155 -2.43 -2.55 9.77
C ALA A 155 -1.88 -3.95 10.07
#